data_d4f5bcc5035c2c3c4f0d916114f48f7b
#
_entry.id   d4f5bcc5035c2c3c4f0d916114f48f7b
#
_cell.length_a   1.000
_cell.length_b   1.000
_cell.length_c   1.000
_cell.angle_alpha   90.00
_cell.angle_beta   90.00
_cell.angle_gamma   90.00
#
_symmetry.space_group_name_H-M   'P 1'
#
loop_
_entity.id
_entity.type
_entity.pdbx_description
1 polymer ?
#
loop_
_entity_poly.entity_id
_entity_poly.type
_entity_poly.pdbx_seq_one_letter_code
_entity_poly.pdbx_strand_id
1 'polypeptide(L)'
;TGFNEKVSTNLEGLSPEISDLPIYNSNDELLKYKVSELGVLNDDGTYSLPYKYNKPRSVTVTLDTDTVTFASIKNTVKTGSVKLTKTDGTKALGGSGWQLYKSDDTPVRCIQNGTGSYMYLSESESATDCMATNGTLLIRKLPVGDYYFVESVTPSGYMPYGKKVEFTISADNENTLNISLPVADNKSVLSQTGGGGIAPFYFVAVALGAMAIIFIYDYHKHGSKKYKKSRKENQK
;
A
#
# COMPACT_ATOMS: atom_id res chain seq x y z
N THR A 1 21.75 15.98 48.37
CA THR A 1 22.72 16.29 47.31
C THR A 1 22.67 15.14 46.29
N GLY A 2 22.06 15.37 45.11
CA GLY A 2 21.97 14.36 44.10
C GLY A 2 23.30 14.18 43.36
N PHE A 3 23.77 12.96 43.28
CA PHE A 3 24.85 12.58 42.37
C PHE A 3 24.38 12.73 40.94
N ASN A 4 25.13 13.41 40.09
CA ASN A 4 24.81 13.60 38.69
C ASN A 4 26.11 13.54 37.88
N GLU A 5 26.35 12.37 37.28
CA GLU A 5 27.50 12.15 36.41
C GLU A 5 27.07 11.90 35.00
N LYS A 6 27.79 12.45 34.03
CA LYS A 6 27.60 12.23 32.60
C LYS A 6 28.76 11.42 32.06
N VAL A 7 28.45 10.28 31.48
CA VAL A 7 29.44 9.41 30.88
C VAL A 7 29.15 9.25 29.38
N SER A 8 30.19 9.19 28.56
CA SER A 8 30.09 8.98 27.15
C SER A 8 30.25 7.50 26.80
N THR A 9 29.39 6.97 25.97
CA THR A 9 29.58 5.67 25.31
C THR A 9 30.16 5.90 23.92
N ASN A 10 31.11 5.09 23.50
CA ASN A 10 31.54 5.08 22.10
C ASN A 10 30.56 4.31 21.22
N LEU A 11 30.66 4.50 19.92
CA LEU A 11 29.80 3.82 18.93
C LEU A 11 30.06 2.30 18.84
N GLU A 12 31.10 1.79 19.48
CA GLU A 12 31.49 0.38 19.47
C GLU A 12 30.82 -0.46 20.57
N GLY A 13 29.89 0.13 21.31
CA GLY A 13 29.04 -0.60 22.28
C GLY A 13 29.73 -0.93 23.61
N LEU A 14 30.83 -0.29 23.91
CA LEU A 14 31.42 -0.39 25.25
C LEU A 14 30.55 0.34 26.28
N SER A 15 30.06 -0.40 27.25
CA SER A 15 29.32 0.17 28.38
C SER A 15 30.29 0.93 29.26
N PRO A 16 30.03 2.24 29.57
CA PRO A 16 30.83 2.94 30.55
C PRO A 16 30.61 2.31 31.93
N GLU A 17 31.66 2.25 32.69
CA GLU A 17 31.63 1.84 34.10
C GLU A 17 31.69 3.07 34.97
N ILE A 18 30.83 3.14 35.95
CA ILE A 18 30.83 4.17 36.99
C ILE A 18 31.14 3.45 38.29
N SER A 19 32.33 3.78 38.87
CA SER A 19 32.79 3.23 40.13
C SER A 19 32.46 4.15 41.29
N ASP A 20 32.63 3.64 42.49
CA ASP A 20 32.59 4.39 43.78
C ASP A 20 31.25 5.09 44.06
N LEU A 21 30.15 4.56 43.51
CA LEU A 21 28.83 5.06 43.84
C LEU A 21 28.41 4.63 45.25
N PRO A 22 27.94 5.56 46.11
CA PRO A 22 27.45 5.21 47.41
C PRO A 22 26.20 4.33 47.33
N ILE A 23 26.13 3.28 48.14
CA ILE A 23 25.02 2.35 48.19
C ILE A 23 23.92 2.85 49.13
N TYR A 24 24.32 3.48 50.23
CA TYR A 24 23.42 4.03 51.24
C TYR A 24 23.56 5.55 51.34
N ASN A 25 22.48 6.21 51.74
CA ASN A 25 22.51 7.61 52.09
C ASN A 25 22.99 7.78 53.55
N SER A 26 23.06 9.04 54.05
CA SER A 26 23.47 9.36 55.44
C SER A 26 22.50 8.82 56.50
N ASN A 27 21.37 8.30 56.16
CA ASN A 27 20.35 7.72 57.05
C ASN A 27 20.30 6.20 56.95
N ASP A 28 21.30 5.55 56.35
CA ASP A 28 21.39 4.10 56.10
C ASP A 28 20.26 3.57 55.17
N GLU A 29 19.65 4.45 54.36
CA GLU A 29 18.63 4.02 53.37
C GLU A 29 19.31 3.70 52.02
N LEU A 30 18.86 2.63 51.39
CA LEU A 30 19.37 2.15 50.09
C LEU A 30 19.10 3.19 48.99
N LEU A 31 20.14 3.60 48.31
CA LEU A 31 20.04 4.56 47.19
C LEU A 31 19.56 3.88 45.92
N LYS A 32 18.73 4.61 45.15
CA LYS A 32 18.27 4.23 43.83
C LYS A 32 18.84 5.21 42.79
N TYR A 33 19.49 4.67 41.77
CA TYR A 33 20.07 5.44 40.71
C TYR A 33 19.20 5.40 39.47
N LYS A 34 18.96 6.59 38.88
CA LYS A 34 18.23 6.70 37.61
C LYS A 34 19.26 6.92 36.51
N VAL A 35 19.34 5.95 35.59
CA VAL A 35 20.16 6.05 34.38
C VAL A 35 19.28 6.48 33.24
N SER A 36 19.67 7.51 32.50
CA SER A 36 18.92 7.98 31.33
C SER A 36 19.90 8.42 30.23
N GLU A 37 19.50 8.20 28.99
CA GLU A 37 20.23 8.69 27.83
C GLU A 37 19.93 10.17 27.60
N LEU A 38 20.97 10.97 27.39
CA LEU A 38 20.87 12.38 27.05
C LEU A 38 20.83 12.61 25.52
N GLY A 39 21.35 11.67 24.73
CA GLY A 39 21.51 11.77 23.30
C GLY A 39 22.93 12.12 22.86
N VAL A 40 23.03 12.66 21.65
CA VAL A 40 24.31 13.10 21.07
C VAL A 40 24.61 14.51 21.51
N LEU A 41 25.88 14.78 21.92
CA LEU A 41 26.34 16.11 22.21
C LEU A 41 26.44 16.94 20.94
N ASN A 42 25.75 18.08 20.91
CA ASN A 42 25.77 19.05 19.82
C ASN A 42 26.97 20.02 19.99
N ASP A 43 27.31 20.74 18.92
CA ASP A 43 28.42 21.74 18.94
C ASP A 43 28.18 22.90 19.90
N ASP A 44 26.95 23.20 20.25
CA ASP A 44 26.54 24.21 21.20
C ASP A 44 26.59 23.73 22.68
N GLY A 45 27.05 22.51 22.93
CA GLY A 45 27.11 21.89 24.25
C GLY A 45 25.77 21.33 24.77
N THR A 46 24.69 21.37 23.98
CA THR A 46 23.42 20.73 24.32
C THR A 46 23.40 19.27 23.89
N TYR A 47 22.42 18.50 24.40
CA TYR A 47 22.23 17.11 24.00
C TYR A 47 20.90 16.96 23.25
N SER A 48 20.90 16.21 22.16
CA SER A 48 19.71 15.88 21.40
C SER A 48 19.65 14.41 21.01
N LEU A 49 18.46 13.82 21.05
CA LEU A 49 18.23 12.48 20.49
C LEU A 49 17.95 12.62 19.00
N PRO A 50 18.66 11.88 18.12
CA PRO A 50 18.34 11.84 16.72
C PRO A 50 16.87 11.46 16.49
N TYR A 51 16.18 12.17 15.60
CA TYR A 51 14.73 11.99 15.37
C TYR A 51 14.35 10.54 15.01
N LYS A 52 15.28 9.79 14.41
CA LYS A 52 15.07 8.38 14.01
C LYS A 52 14.81 7.42 15.17
N TYR A 53 15.10 7.82 16.42
CA TYR A 53 14.89 6.97 17.59
C TYR A 53 13.65 7.40 18.38
N ASN A 54 12.98 6.42 18.99
CA ASN A 54 11.99 6.71 20.01
C ASN A 54 12.74 7.21 21.27
N LYS A 55 12.09 8.11 22.02
CA LYS A 55 12.67 8.58 23.28
C LYS A 55 12.93 7.38 24.21
N PRO A 56 14.19 7.17 24.66
CA PRO A 56 14.51 6.05 25.52
C PRO A 56 13.83 6.19 26.87
N ARG A 57 13.56 5.06 27.51
CA ARG A 57 13.09 5.03 28.88
C ARG A 57 14.29 5.07 29.82
N SER A 58 14.19 5.86 30.90
CA SER A 58 15.15 5.76 31.96
C SER A 58 15.00 4.43 32.70
N VAL A 59 16.12 3.90 33.19
CA VAL A 59 16.16 2.68 34.02
C VAL A 59 16.53 3.10 35.43
N THR A 60 15.88 2.57 36.44
CA THR A 60 16.22 2.73 37.83
C THR A 60 16.92 1.48 38.34
N VAL A 61 18.09 1.63 38.89
CA VAL A 61 18.88 0.52 39.46
C VAL A 61 19.10 0.75 40.93
N THR A 62 19.21 -0.35 41.67
CA THR A 62 19.65 -0.38 43.05
C THR A 62 20.97 -1.12 43.09
N LEU A 63 21.99 -0.55 43.73
CA LEU A 63 23.30 -1.19 43.80
C LEU A 63 23.33 -2.27 44.88
N ASP A 64 24.18 -3.27 44.65
CA ASP A 64 24.48 -4.33 45.60
C ASP A 64 25.93 -4.22 46.00
N THR A 65 26.26 -4.61 47.23
CA THR A 65 27.60 -4.51 47.80
C THR A 65 28.61 -5.47 47.16
N ASP A 66 28.12 -6.60 46.67
CA ASP A 66 29.01 -7.71 46.27
C ASP A 66 28.98 -8.02 44.76
N THR A 67 28.20 -7.25 43.97
CA THR A 67 28.03 -7.52 42.56
C THR A 67 28.05 -6.25 41.71
N VAL A 68 28.49 -6.39 40.46
CA VAL A 68 28.37 -5.34 39.44
C VAL A 68 26.93 -5.25 38.98
N THR A 69 26.30 -4.09 39.15
CA THR A 69 24.93 -3.84 38.71
C THR A 69 24.92 -3.29 37.30
N PHE A 70 24.15 -3.93 36.42
CA PHE A 70 24.02 -3.51 35.02
C PHE A 70 22.74 -2.73 34.79
N ALA A 71 22.84 -1.59 34.10
CA ALA A 71 21.71 -0.84 33.55
C ALA A 71 21.71 -0.95 32.04
N SER A 72 20.62 -1.38 31.43
CA SER A 72 20.49 -1.48 29.98
C SER A 72 19.39 -0.55 29.48
N ILE A 73 19.77 0.34 28.57
CA ILE A 73 18.84 1.22 27.85
C ILE A 73 18.85 0.82 26.37
N LYS A 74 17.68 0.44 25.86
CA LYS A 74 17.53 0.04 24.46
C LYS A 74 16.89 1.15 23.65
N ASN A 75 17.59 1.62 22.63
CA ASN A 75 17.04 2.49 21.62
C ASN A 75 16.26 1.70 20.58
N THR A 76 15.07 2.18 20.23
CA THR A 76 14.26 1.62 19.17
C THR A 76 14.09 2.64 18.06
N VAL A 77 14.31 2.21 16.81
CA VAL A 77 14.09 3.06 15.64
C VAL A 77 12.61 3.32 15.46
N LYS A 78 12.26 4.55 15.12
CA LYS A 78 10.89 4.90 14.75
C LYS A 78 10.48 4.14 13.50
N THR A 79 9.22 3.76 13.44
CA THR A 79 8.60 3.17 12.27
C THR A 79 7.60 4.16 11.69
N GLY A 80 7.46 4.15 10.38
CA GLY A 80 6.58 5.04 9.67
C GLY A 80 5.21 4.45 9.35
N SER A 81 4.43 5.24 8.65
CA SER A 81 3.14 4.84 8.08
C SER A 81 2.98 5.39 6.67
N VAL A 82 2.21 4.67 5.85
CA VAL A 82 1.79 5.14 4.54
C VAL A 82 0.28 5.04 4.42
N LYS A 83 -0.34 6.14 3.97
CA LYS A 83 -1.75 6.22 3.63
C LYS A 83 -1.88 6.36 2.11
N LEU A 84 -2.40 5.33 1.45
CA LEU A 84 -2.77 5.39 0.04
C LEU A 84 -4.25 5.80 -0.07
N THR A 85 -4.54 6.78 -0.93
CA THR A 85 -5.90 7.23 -1.21
C THR A 85 -6.21 7.02 -2.68
N LYS A 86 -7.12 6.09 -2.98
CA LYS A 86 -7.58 5.75 -4.33
C LYS A 86 -8.81 6.55 -4.70
N THR A 87 -8.80 7.20 -5.86
CA THR A 87 -9.91 8.03 -6.38
C THR A 87 -10.13 7.81 -7.87
N ASP A 88 -11.26 8.26 -8.39
CA ASP A 88 -11.51 8.42 -9.84
C ASP A 88 -11.21 9.84 -10.35
N GLY A 89 -10.45 10.60 -9.58
CA GLY A 89 -10.21 12.02 -9.77
C GLY A 89 -11.19 12.92 -9.01
N THR A 90 -12.37 12.41 -8.61
CA THR A 90 -13.40 13.17 -7.89
C THR A 90 -13.91 12.45 -6.64
N LYS A 91 -14.05 11.13 -6.70
CA LYS A 91 -14.63 10.30 -5.63
C LYS A 91 -13.64 9.26 -5.16
N ALA A 92 -13.70 8.93 -3.87
CA ALA A 92 -12.97 7.82 -3.30
C ALA A 92 -13.45 6.47 -3.89
N LEU A 93 -12.52 5.61 -4.30
CA LEU A 93 -12.78 4.30 -4.88
C LEU A 93 -12.47 3.19 -3.88
N GLY A 94 -13.51 2.60 -3.30
CA GLY A 94 -13.37 1.38 -2.49
C GLY A 94 -13.18 0.13 -3.36
N GLY A 95 -12.75 -0.96 -2.72
CA GLY A 95 -12.62 -2.28 -3.35
C GLY A 95 -11.35 -2.51 -4.16
N SER A 96 -10.38 -1.58 -4.12
CA SER A 96 -9.04 -1.85 -4.63
C SER A 96 -8.22 -2.67 -3.64
N GLY A 97 -7.44 -3.62 -4.15
CA GLY A 97 -6.45 -4.38 -3.40
C GLY A 97 -5.03 -3.98 -3.81
N TRP A 98 -4.12 -3.97 -2.86
CA TRP A 98 -2.75 -3.53 -3.05
C TRP A 98 -1.78 -4.47 -2.38
N GLN A 99 -0.72 -4.78 -3.05
CA GLN A 99 0.44 -5.51 -2.52
C GLN A 99 1.59 -4.56 -2.30
N LEU A 100 2.30 -4.71 -1.18
CA LEU A 100 3.45 -3.90 -0.82
C LEU A 100 4.73 -4.68 -1.05
N TYR A 101 5.71 -4.00 -1.63
CA TYR A 101 7.05 -4.51 -1.88
C TYR A 101 8.10 -3.50 -1.42
N LYS A 102 9.30 -3.96 -1.12
CA LYS A 102 10.49 -3.11 -1.02
C LYS A 102 11.01 -2.78 -2.42
N SER A 103 11.87 -1.78 -2.53
CA SER A 103 12.47 -1.37 -3.81
C SER A 103 13.29 -2.45 -4.51
N ASP A 104 13.78 -3.45 -3.78
CA ASP A 104 14.48 -4.63 -4.26
C ASP A 104 13.54 -5.79 -4.68
N ASP A 105 12.26 -5.51 -4.86
CA ASP A 105 11.18 -6.45 -5.19
C ASP A 105 10.87 -7.49 -4.09
N THR A 106 11.41 -7.33 -2.88
CA THR A 106 11.09 -8.18 -1.73
C THR A 106 9.65 -7.99 -1.29
N PRO A 107 8.80 -9.04 -1.28
CA PRO A 107 7.41 -8.93 -0.87
C PRO A 107 7.27 -8.64 0.63
N VAL A 108 6.28 -7.83 0.99
CA VAL A 108 5.98 -7.47 2.38
C VAL A 108 4.69 -8.14 2.83
N ARG A 109 4.77 -8.82 3.96
CA ARG A 109 3.60 -9.37 4.65
C ARG A 109 3.05 -8.36 5.65
N CYS A 110 1.74 -8.12 5.55
CA CYS A 110 0.99 -7.26 6.46
C CYS A 110 -0.09 -8.04 7.19
N ILE A 111 -0.45 -7.59 8.38
CA ILE A 111 -1.58 -8.11 9.14
C ILE A 111 -2.66 -7.05 9.27
N GLN A 112 -3.90 -7.39 8.97
CA GLN A 112 -5.03 -6.50 9.14
C GLN A 112 -5.29 -6.22 10.62
N ASN A 113 -5.40 -4.95 10.98
CA ASN A 113 -5.69 -4.50 12.34
C ASN A 113 -6.90 -3.54 12.42
N GLY A 114 -7.64 -3.43 11.33
CA GLY A 114 -8.86 -2.64 11.19
C GLY A 114 -9.33 -2.59 9.75
N THR A 115 -10.49 -2.01 9.50
CA THR A 115 -11.06 -1.86 8.16
C THR A 115 -10.18 -0.91 7.32
N GLY A 116 -9.59 -1.41 6.23
CA GLY A 116 -8.64 -0.65 5.41
C GLY A 116 -7.32 -0.29 6.12
N SER A 117 -7.04 -0.93 7.26
CA SER A 117 -5.86 -0.65 8.08
C SER A 117 -5.08 -1.93 8.35
N TYR A 118 -3.77 -1.84 8.15
CA TYR A 118 -2.83 -2.95 8.27
C TYR A 118 -1.58 -2.51 9.04
N MET A 119 -0.86 -3.49 9.57
CA MET A 119 0.47 -3.32 10.14
C MET A 119 1.48 -4.16 9.39
N TYR A 120 2.66 -3.62 9.17
CA TYR A 120 3.83 -4.38 8.72
C TYR A 120 4.08 -5.55 9.69
N LEU A 121 4.30 -6.72 9.16
CA LEU A 121 4.65 -7.91 9.92
C LEU A 121 6.10 -8.34 9.66
N SER A 122 6.44 -8.60 8.42
CA SER A 122 7.79 -9.09 8.01
C SER A 122 7.98 -8.97 6.49
N GLU A 123 9.20 -9.14 6.06
CA GLU A 123 9.51 -9.57 4.70
C GLU A 123 9.06 -11.04 4.53
N SER A 124 8.71 -11.46 3.32
CA SER A 124 8.11 -12.76 3.04
C SER A 124 8.39 -13.19 1.59
N GLU A 125 8.08 -14.44 1.26
CA GLU A 125 8.11 -14.92 -0.13
C GLU A 125 6.90 -14.44 -0.96
N SER A 126 5.83 -13.97 -0.29
CA SER A 126 4.63 -13.46 -0.94
C SER A 126 4.08 -12.23 -0.22
N ALA A 127 3.62 -11.24 -0.99
CA ALA A 127 2.98 -10.06 -0.45
C ALA A 127 1.53 -10.35 -0.02
N THR A 128 1.05 -9.57 0.94
CA THR A 128 -0.35 -9.64 1.39
C THR A 128 -1.22 -8.73 0.53
N ASP A 129 -2.38 -9.20 0.09
CA ASP A 129 -3.41 -8.36 -0.53
C ASP A 129 -4.08 -7.49 0.54
N CYS A 130 -3.74 -6.21 0.53
CA CYS A 130 -4.27 -5.22 1.47
C CYS A 130 -5.43 -4.47 0.81
N MET A 131 -6.66 -4.70 1.28
CA MET A 131 -7.87 -4.11 0.71
C MET A 131 -8.10 -2.69 1.23
N ALA A 132 -8.26 -1.75 0.29
CA ALA A 132 -8.66 -0.39 0.61
C ALA A 132 -10.16 -0.31 0.94
N THR A 133 -10.51 0.46 1.94
CA THR A 133 -11.90 0.72 2.33
C THR A 133 -12.22 2.19 2.13
N ASN A 134 -13.33 2.47 1.46
CA ASN A 134 -13.72 3.85 1.10
C ASN A 134 -12.56 4.61 0.43
N GLY A 135 -11.82 3.94 -0.46
CA GLY A 135 -10.67 4.50 -1.15
C GLY A 135 -9.42 4.69 -0.31
N THR A 136 -9.39 4.24 0.94
CA THR A 136 -8.24 4.43 1.83
C THR A 136 -7.64 3.08 2.24
N LEU A 137 -6.33 2.99 2.10
CA LEU A 137 -5.48 1.93 2.67
C LEU A 137 -4.44 2.59 3.55
N LEU A 138 -4.30 2.11 4.79
CA LEU A 138 -3.30 2.58 5.75
C LEU A 138 -2.43 1.42 6.21
N ILE A 139 -1.12 1.54 6.03
CA ILE A 139 -0.15 0.60 6.58
C ILE A 139 0.72 1.32 7.61
N ARG A 140 0.84 0.73 8.78
CA ARG A 140 1.60 1.25 9.92
C ARG A 140 2.79 0.36 10.27
N LYS A 141 3.68 0.90 11.10
CA LYS A 141 4.89 0.22 11.61
C LYS A 141 5.87 -0.20 10.50
N LEU A 142 5.87 0.52 9.37
CA LEU A 142 6.84 0.30 8.31
C LEU A 142 8.24 0.69 8.79
N PRO A 143 9.24 -0.20 8.68
CA PRO A 143 10.63 0.18 8.83
C PRO A 143 11.03 1.31 7.87
N VAL A 144 12.10 2.01 8.19
CA VAL A 144 12.73 2.96 7.27
C VAL A 144 13.21 2.21 6.03
N GLY A 145 12.95 2.76 4.84
CA GLY A 145 13.32 2.15 3.57
C GLY A 145 12.48 2.63 2.41
N ASP A 146 12.82 2.14 1.22
CA ASP A 146 12.15 2.43 -0.03
C ASP A 146 11.18 1.30 -0.38
N TYR A 147 9.98 1.66 -0.76
CA TYR A 147 8.85 0.76 -1.00
C TYR A 147 8.08 1.14 -2.26
N TYR A 148 7.27 0.21 -2.73
CA TYR A 148 6.24 0.51 -3.72
C TYR A 148 5.01 -0.37 -3.53
N PHE A 149 3.85 0.16 -3.96
CA PHE A 149 2.62 -0.61 -4.10
C PHE A 149 2.40 -1.04 -5.55
N VAL A 150 1.79 -2.22 -5.69
CA VAL A 150 1.19 -2.72 -6.94
C VAL A 150 -0.29 -2.97 -6.68
N GLU A 151 -1.15 -2.52 -7.58
CA GLU A 151 -2.58 -2.85 -7.50
C GLU A 151 -2.77 -4.32 -7.86
N SER A 152 -3.33 -5.10 -6.94
CA SER A 152 -3.64 -6.52 -7.12
C SER A 152 -5.11 -6.78 -7.43
N VAL A 153 -6.00 -5.90 -6.96
CA VAL A 153 -7.43 -5.94 -7.23
C VAL A 153 -7.89 -4.57 -7.71
N THR A 154 -8.42 -4.53 -8.92
CA THR A 154 -8.96 -3.31 -9.53
C THR A 154 -10.44 -3.14 -9.20
N PRO A 155 -10.90 -1.93 -8.80
CA PRO A 155 -12.32 -1.66 -8.60
C PRO A 155 -13.13 -1.91 -9.87
N SER A 156 -14.35 -2.45 -9.70
CA SER A 156 -15.24 -2.74 -10.84
C SER A 156 -15.55 -1.48 -11.67
N GLY A 157 -15.40 -1.60 -12.99
CA GLY A 157 -15.64 -0.51 -13.95
C GLY A 157 -14.45 0.44 -14.14
N TYR A 158 -13.27 0.10 -13.61
CA TYR A 158 -12.04 0.87 -13.79
C TYR A 158 -10.96 0.04 -14.49
N MET A 159 -9.99 0.72 -15.05
CA MET A 159 -8.79 0.06 -15.61
C MET A 159 -7.78 -0.20 -14.48
N PRO A 160 -7.01 -1.31 -14.56
CA PRO A 160 -5.89 -1.51 -13.64
C PRO A 160 -4.94 -0.32 -13.65
N TYR A 161 -4.48 0.08 -12.48
CA TYR A 161 -3.53 1.19 -12.37
C TYR A 161 -2.21 0.92 -13.11
N GLY A 162 -1.76 -0.34 -13.11
CA GLY A 162 -0.68 -0.85 -13.95
C GLY A 162 0.72 -0.26 -13.73
N LYS A 163 0.89 0.59 -12.70
CA LYS A 163 2.16 1.23 -12.35
C LYS A 163 2.53 0.95 -10.90
N LYS A 164 3.84 0.96 -10.61
CA LYS A 164 4.32 1.00 -9.22
C LYS A 164 4.02 2.37 -8.61
N VAL A 165 3.55 2.40 -7.36
CA VAL A 165 3.39 3.63 -6.57
C VAL A 165 4.51 3.66 -5.56
N GLU A 166 5.61 4.32 -5.91
CA GLU A 166 6.83 4.36 -5.13
C GLU A 166 6.76 5.38 -4.00
N PHE A 167 7.40 5.08 -2.87
CA PHE A 167 7.53 5.98 -1.73
C PHE A 167 8.69 5.57 -0.82
N THR A 168 9.18 6.52 -0.05
CA THR A 168 10.25 6.31 0.94
C THR A 168 9.74 6.62 2.34
N ILE A 169 9.98 5.72 3.30
CA ILE A 169 9.83 5.99 4.72
C ILE A 169 11.20 6.41 5.23
N SER A 170 11.35 7.68 5.62
CA SER A 170 12.57 8.20 6.23
C SER A 170 12.29 8.70 7.64
N ALA A 171 13.21 8.47 8.53
CA ALA A 171 13.14 8.94 9.92
C ALA A 171 13.89 10.27 10.13
N ASP A 172 13.86 11.18 9.16
CA ASP A 172 14.46 12.50 9.30
C ASP A 172 13.53 13.47 10.04
N ASN A 173 12.23 13.38 9.76
CA ASN A 173 11.19 14.20 10.38
C ASN A 173 9.83 13.48 10.32
N GLU A 174 8.78 14.10 10.89
CA GLU A 174 7.45 13.48 10.92
C GLU A 174 6.81 13.35 9.53
N ASN A 175 7.05 14.29 8.62
CA ASN A 175 6.47 14.27 7.28
C ASN A 175 7.06 13.19 6.39
N THR A 176 8.34 12.85 6.58
CA THR A 176 9.00 11.76 5.85
C THR A 176 8.73 10.39 6.48
N LEU A 177 8.31 10.38 7.74
CA LEU A 177 7.92 9.17 8.45
C LEU A 177 6.45 8.77 8.17
N ASN A 178 5.56 9.74 7.90
CA ASN A 178 4.15 9.53 7.63
C ASN A 178 3.78 10.02 6.24
N ILE A 179 3.72 9.11 5.27
CA ILE A 179 3.54 9.39 3.85
C ILE A 179 2.06 9.32 3.45
N SER A 180 1.63 10.24 2.58
CA SER A 180 0.31 10.22 1.96
C SER A 180 0.45 10.13 0.44
N LEU A 181 -0.16 9.10 -0.17
CA LEU A 181 -0.08 8.79 -1.59
C LEU A 181 -1.46 8.90 -2.24
N PRO A 182 -1.75 9.96 -2.99
CA PRO A 182 -2.94 10.03 -3.82
C PRO A 182 -2.74 9.21 -5.11
N VAL A 183 -3.70 8.34 -5.43
CA VAL A 183 -3.72 7.53 -6.65
C VAL A 183 -5.06 7.70 -7.34
N ALA A 184 -5.06 8.20 -8.57
CA ALA A 184 -6.26 8.37 -9.37
C ALA A 184 -6.35 7.34 -10.50
N ASP A 185 -7.50 6.70 -10.62
CA ASP A 185 -7.82 5.80 -11.74
C ASP A 185 -8.60 6.48 -12.83
N ASN A 186 -8.42 5.97 -14.04
CA ASN A 186 -9.29 6.27 -15.16
C ASN A 186 -10.42 5.23 -15.22
N LYS A 187 -11.66 5.69 -15.43
CA LYS A 187 -12.77 4.79 -15.76
C LYS A 187 -12.38 3.97 -16.98
N SER A 188 -12.66 2.67 -16.96
CA SER A 188 -12.61 1.90 -18.17
C SER A 188 -13.70 2.46 -19.08
N VAL A 189 -13.31 3.31 -20.02
CA VAL A 189 -14.14 3.55 -21.18
C VAL A 189 -14.06 2.22 -21.95
N LEU A 190 -14.94 1.28 -21.62
CA LEU A 190 -15.36 0.33 -22.64
C LEU A 190 -15.75 1.22 -23.80
N SER A 191 -14.88 1.32 -24.81
CA SER A 191 -15.34 1.73 -26.14
C SER A 191 -16.62 0.96 -26.32
N GLN A 192 -17.75 1.64 -26.48
CA GLN A 192 -18.94 1.04 -27.07
C GLN A 192 -18.59 0.71 -28.54
N THR A 193 -17.65 -0.22 -28.72
CA THR A 193 -17.49 -1.05 -29.92
C THR A 193 -18.52 -2.17 -29.91
N GLY A 194 -19.50 -2.15 -28.99
CA GLY A 194 -20.81 -2.59 -29.21
C GLY A 194 -21.37 -1.66 -30.29
N GLY A 195 -20.95 -1.85 -31.52
CA GLY A 195 -21.54 -1.25 -32.69
C GLY A 195 -23.04 -1.38 -32.54
N GLY A 196 -23.77 -0.34 -32.93
CA GLY A 196 -25.23 -0.28 -32.78
C GLY A 196 -25.79 -1.66 -33.00
N GLY A 197 -26.31 -2.24 -31.91
CA GLY A 197 -26.52 -3.66 -31.70
C GLY A 197 -26.95 -4.42 -32.96
N ILE A 198 -26.96 -5.72 -32.96
CA ILE A 198 -27.33 -6.62 -34.07
C ILE A 198 -28.61 -6.15 -34.83
N ALA A 199 -29.36 -5.21 -34.26
CA ALA A 199 -30.57 -4.60 -34.84
C ALA A 199 -30.37 -4.09 -36.29
N PRO A 200 -29.37 -3.28 -36.67
CA PRO A 200 -29.23 -2.86 -38.05
C PRO A 200 -28.97 -4.02 -39.02
N PHE A 201 -28.23 -5.04 -38.56
CA PHE A 201 -27.99 -6.23 -39.36
C PHE A 201 -29.25 -7.11 -39.52
N TYR A 202 -30.12 -7.18 -38.52
CA TYR A 202 -31.42 -7.82 -38.60
C TYR A 202 -32.33 -7.16 -39.62
N PHE A 203 -32.39 -5.83 -39.64
CA PHE A 203 -33.21 -5.10 -40.63
C PHE A 203 -32.70 -5.31 -42.03
N VAL A 204 -31.41 -5.32 -42.28
CA VAL A 204 -30.81 -5.61 -43.59
C VAL A 204 -31.11 -7.06 -44.00
N ALA A 205 -30.96 -8.04 -43.10
CA ALA A 205 -31.24 -9.45 -43.40
C ALA A 205 -32.73 -9.67 -43.70
N VAL A 206 -33.65 -9.05 -42.97
CA VAL A 206 -35.11 -9.14 -43.24
C VAL A 206 -35.46 -8.49 -44.59
N ALA A 207 -34.87 -7.33 -44.90
CA ALA A 207 -35.08 -6.65 -46.18
C ALA A 207 -34.59 -7.50 -47.38
N LEU A 208 -33.40 -8.10 -47.26
CA LEU A 208 -32.85 -8.99 -48.28
C LEU A 208 -33.70 -10.27 -48.45
N GLY A 209 -34.19 -10.85 -47.35
CA GLY A 209 -35.08 -11.99 -47.33
C GLY A 209 -36.40 -11.67 -48.02
N ALA A 210 -37.01 -10.51 -47.74
CA ALA A 210 -38.23 -10.04 -48.37
C ALA A 210 -38.05 -9.83 -49.90
N MET A 211 -36.93 -9.21 -50.32
CA MET A 211 -36.60 -9.04 -51.73
C MET A 211 -36.41 -10.38 -52.44
N ALA A 212 -35.76 -11.37 -51.83
CA ALA A 212 -35.60 -12.70 -52.40
C ALA A 212 -36.96 -13.41 -52.62
N ILE A 213 -37.88 -13.28 -51.62
CA ILE A 213 -39.24 -13.85 -51.75
C ILE A 213 -40.00 -13.20 -52.89
N ILE A 214 -39.93 -11.85 -52.99
CA ILE A 214 -40.57 -11.12 -54.08
C ILE A 214 -40.03 -11.59 -55.47
N PHE A 215 -38.70 -11.72 -55.56
CA PHE A 215 -38.03 -12.15 -56.79
C PHE A 215 -38.41 -13.59 -57.19
N ILE A 216 -38.44 -14.50 -56.20
CA ILE A 216 -38.86 -15.87 -56.42
C ILE A 216 -40.35 -15.93 -56.89
N TYR A 217 -41.22 -15.14 -56.22
CA TYR A 217 -42.65 -15.06 -56.63
C TYR A 217 -42.82 -14.52 -58.05
N ASP A 218 -42.13 -13.47 -58.43
CA ASP A 218 -42.16 -12.86 -59.72
C ASP A 218 -41.61 -13.80 -60.84
N TYR A 219 -40.49 -14.49 -60.53
CA TYR A 219 -39.89 -15.51 -61.39
C TYR A 219 -40.88 -16.66 -61.68
N HIS A 220 -41.55 -17.17 -60.63
CA HIS A 220 -42.56 -18.19 -60.81
C HIS A 220 -43.79 -17.71 -61.62
N LYS A 221 -44.24 -16.50 -61.37
CA LYS A 221 -45.39 -15.89 -62.07
C LYS A 221 -45.09 -15.62 -63.53
N HIS A 222 -43.95 -15.15 -63.90
CA HIS A 222 -43.58 -14.82 -65.29
C HIS A 222 -42.94 -16.01 -66.00
N GLY A 223 -42.19 -16.86 -65.35
CA GLY A 223 -41.66 -18.11 -65.94
C GLY A 223 -42.72 -19.07 -66.37
N SER A 224 -43.76 -19.22 -65.55
CA SER A 224 -44.90 -20.08 -65.90
C SER A 224 -45.71 -19.57 -67.09
N LYS A 225 -45.77 -18.26 -67.32
CA LYS A 225 -46.42 -17.68 -68.51
C LYS A 225 -45.62 -17.90 -69.80
N LYS A 226 -44.30 -17.79 -69.74
CA LYS A 226 -43.47 -18.09 -70.93
C LYS A 226 -43.53 -19.54 -71.32
N TYR A 227 -43.56 -20.49 -70.41
CA TYR A 227 -43.66 -21.92 -70.69
C TYR A 227 -45.00 -22.31 -71.28
N LYS A 228 -46.10 -21.69 -70.86
CA LYS A 228 -47.41 -21.89 -71.42
C LYS A 228 -47.57 -21.31 -72.84
N LYS A 229 -46.87 -20.23 -73.16
CA LYS A 229 -46.89 -19.59 -74.49
C LYS A 229 -46.11 -20.40 -75.52
N SER A 230 -44.93 -20.89 -75.19
CA SER A 230 -44.09 -21.73 -76.07
C SER A 230 -44.69 -23.06 -76.34
N ARG A 231 -45.48 -23.64 -75.43
CA ARG A 231 -46.22 -24.93 -75.68
C ARG A 231 -47.44 -24.77 -76.60
N LYS A 232 -48.02 -23.57 -76.67
CA LYS A 232 -49.11 -23.25 -77.60
C LYS A 232 -48.65 -22.98 -79.07
N GLU A 233 -47.38 -22.48 -79.17
CA GLU A 233 -46.77 -22.21 -80.48
C GLU A 233 -46.22 -23.48 -81.14
N ASN A 234 -45.89 -24.53 -80.40
CA ASN A 234 -45.44 -25.82 -80.97
C ASN A 234 -46.55 -26.83 -81.24
N GLN A 235 -47.81 -26.45 -81.09
CA GLN A 235 -48.98 -27.29 -81.40
C GLN A 235 -49.83 -26.75 -82.57
N LYS A 236 -49.33 -25.82 -83.35
CA LYS A 236 -49.86 -25.39 -84.65
C LYS A 236 -48.86 -25.85 -85.70
#